data_502ac0faaaa5deac53fe88965c2a7b97
#
_entry.id   502ac0faaaa5deac53fe88965c2a7b97
#
_cell.length_a   1.000
_cell.length_b   1.000
_cell.length_c   1.000
_cell.angle_alpha   90.00
_cell.angle_beta   90.00
_cell.angle_gamma   90.00
#
_symmetry.space_group_name_H-M   'P 1'
#
loop_
_entity.id
_entity.type
_entity.pdbx_description
1 polymer ?
#
loop_
_entity_poly.entity_id
_entity_poly.type
_entity_poly.pdbx_seq_one_letter_code
_entity_poly.pdbx_strand_id
1 'polypeptide(L)'
;MSRRRFLRTTAALSASAVLPGTGLAQPGVQKIFRWAFNAAETGFDPAQISDLYSGYIVANIFDSPLQYDFLARPAILRPRTLVALPEISSDFRTYTLRVRPGIFFQDDPAFKGKRRELTAADHVYAMKRVFDPRWKSPQFTSMEKYGMAGLPELRKQAQASGEFEYERDVEGLQVLDRYTFQVKLPKPEPGFIYEFVDARVFGATAHEVVDMYGDSIMAHPVGTGPFRLAQWRRSSFIVLERNLTFRDEFYDAQPSADDPRGQQIAARLKGRKLPMVDRVEISILNESQPRWLSFLNGSQDTVNVPLEFINQAVPNGRVSPALARANVQLDRIINPDIVMTFFNMEDPIVGGYTPEKVALRRAINLSYDVYEEIRLIRNGSMVPAQSPIPPLMPGFDPEFVSTMSRFDRAEARALLDTYGYIDRNGDGWREQPDGSPLVLQIASESSQIDRQFNELWQRHLTAVGLQVRFNINQWPENAKNARAGKLMIWLLGWSATAPDPDTFVALGFGPNKGAPNYARFQNETFDKYYVTQRTTPNGPEREAALLELKRLFVAYMPYKFHGHRIVNDVMHPWLIGYRRHPYARDFFKYVDVDMALRPAA
;
A
#
# COMPACT_ATOMS: atom_id res chain seq x y z
N MET A 1 41.90 -32.58 -68.68
CA MET A 1 41.27 -33.71 -69.43
C MET A 1 39.85 -33.86 -68.89
N SER A 2 38.85 -33.29 -69.61
CA SER A 2 37.95 -33.88 -70.55
C SER A 2 37.18 -35.08 -69.96
N ARG A 3 35.85 -34.99 -69.74
CA ARG A 3 34.79 -35.06 -70.81
C ARG A 3 33.40 -34.82 -70.22
N ARG A 4 32.61 -34.03 -70.92
CA ARG A 4 31.14 -33.92 -70.89
C ARG A 4 30.48 -35.26 -71.23
N ARG A 5 29.26 -35.50 -70.70
CA ARG A 5 28.15 -36.05 -71.53
C ARG A 5 26.77 -35.69 -70.95
N PHE A 6 25.99 -35.12 -71.73
CA PHE A 6 24.54 -34.91 -71.78
C PHE A 6 23.74 -36.20 -71.65
N LEU A 7 22.58 -36.17 -71.00
CA LEU A 7 21.42 -36.89 -71.48
C LEU A 7 20.10 -36.25 -71.01
N ARG A 8 19.17 -36.24 -71.86
CA ARG A 8 17.89 -35.53 -71.98
C ARG A 8 16.76 -36.18 -71.15
N THR A 9 15.90 -35.30 -70.58
CA THR A 9 14.45 -35.23 -70.70
C THR A 9 13.58 -36.47 -70.42
N THR A 10 12.71 -36.35 -69.39
CA THR A 10 11.26 -36.65 -69.57
C THR A 10 10.45 -35.84 -68.53
N ALA A 11 9.54 -34.99 -69.00
CA ALA A 11 8.57 -34.27 -68.23
C ALA A 11 7.41 -35.23 -67.88
N ALA A 12 7.14 -35.38 -66.55
CA ALA A 12 5.91 -35.95 -66.05
C ALA A 12 5.15 -34.84 -65.28
N LEU A 13 4.04 -34.40 -65.82
CA LEU A 13 3.05 -33.58 -65.17
C LEU A 13 2.43 -34.38 -64.01
N SER A 14 2.74 -34.06 -62.80
CA SER A 14 2.02 -34.51 -61.61
C SER A 14 1.10 -33.38 -61.17
N ALA A 15 -0.19 -33.54 -61.28
CA ALA A 15 -1.22 -32.69 -60.73
C ALA A 15 -1.19 -32.82 -59.21
N SER A 16 -0.62 -31.84 -58.54
CA SER A 16 -0.67 -31.73 -57.08
C SER A 16 -2.03 -31.19 -56.67
N ALA A 17 -2.86 -32.05 -56.11
CA ALA A 17 -4.06 -31.64 -55.38
C ALA A 17 -3.66 -30.71 -54.22
N VAL A 18 -4.07 -29.45 -54.27
CA VAL A 18 -3.96 -28.50 -53.18
C VAL A 18 -4.97 -28.89 -52.12
N LEU A 19 -4.54 -29.61 -51.09
CA LEU A 19 -5.28 -29.74 -49.86
C LEU A 19 -5.27 -28.34 -49.17
N PRO A 20 -6.43 -27.87 -48.68
CA PRO A 20 -6.44 -26.63 -47.88
C PRO A 20 -5.59 -26.86 -46.63
N GLY A 21 -4.46 -26.21 -46.60
CA GLY A 21 -3.59 -26.20 -45.43
C GLY A 21 -4.36 -25.68 -44.22
N THR A 22 -4.54 -26.55 -43.24
CA THR A 22 -4.85 -26.10 -41.86
C THR A 22 -3.76 -25.13 -41.48
N GLY A 23 -4.08 -23.83 -41.53
CA GLY A 23 -3.19 -22.78 -41.05
C GLY A 23 -2.88 -23.07 -39.61
N LEU A 24 -1.68 -23.59 -39.36
CA LEU A 24 -1.09 -23.53 -38.02
C LEU A 24 -1.00 -22.04 -37.70
N ALA A 25 -1.88 -21.58 -36.81
CA ALA A 25 -1.78 -20.25 -36.25
C ALA A 25 -0.34 -20.11 -35.72
N GLN A 26 0.43 -19.21 -36.31
CA GLN A 26 1.73 -18.83 -35.73
C GLN A 26 1.50 -18.51 -34.25
N PRO A 27 2.27 -19.08 -33.31
CA PRO A 27 2.17 -18.69 -31.91
C PRO A 27 2.28 -17.17 -31.87
N GLY A 28 1.20 -16.48 -31.49
CA GLY A 28 1.23 -15.03 -31.34
C GLY A 28 2.35 -14.68 -30.35
N VAL A 29 3.09 -13.61 -30.63
CA VAL A 29 4.17 -13.18 -29.76
C VAL A 29 3.61 -12.94 -28.35
N GLN A 30 4.14 -13.69 -27.37
CA GLN A 30 3.65 -13.65 -25.99
C GLN A 30 3.83 -12.24 -25.40
N LYS A 31 2.77 -11.66 -24.85
CA LYS A 31 2.79 -10.37 -24.17
C LYS A 31 3.27 -10.54 -22.74
N ILE A 32 4.45 -10.03 -22.46
CA ILE A 32 5.11 -10.14 -21.15
C ILE A 32 5.22 -8.76 -20.54
N PHE A 33 4.63 -8.57 -19.34
CA PHE A 33 4.86 -7.41 -18.50
C PHE A 33 6.04 -7.70 -17.57
N ARG A 34 7.07 -6.83 -17.60
CA ARG A 34 8.29 -6.96 -16.80
C ARG A 34 8.38 -5.86 -15.75
N TRP A 35 8.54 -6.28 -14.51
CA TRP A 35 8.61 -5.36 -13.37
C TRP A 35 9.71 -5.77 -12.38
N ALA A 36 10.11 -4.84 -11.48
CA ALA A 36 11.07 -5.12 -10.43
C ALA A 36 10.51 -4.77 -9.05
N PHE A 37 10.74 -5.67 -8.08
CA PHE A 37 10.58 -5.39 -6.66
C PHE A 37 11.89 -4.86 -6.09
N ASN A 38 11.82 -3.93 -5.13
CA ASN A 38 12.99 -3.40 -4.44
C ASN A 38 13.25 -4.07 -3.07
N ALA A 39 12.44 -5.05 -2.71
CA ALA A 39 12.68 -5.95 -1.58
C ALA A 39 12.11 -7.33 -1.89
N ALA A 40 12.63 -8.34 -1.22
CA ALA A 40 12.19 -9.71 -1.39
C ALA A 40 10.79 -9.94 -0.80
N GLU A 41 10.06 -10.85 -1.41
CA GLU A 41 8.81 -11.42 -0.93
C GLU A 41 9.03 -12.43 0.21
N THR A 42 7.99 -12.67 1.02
CA THR A 42 8.04 -13.68 2.09
C THR A 42 7.39 -15.00 1.69
N GLY A 43 6.40 -14.96 0.79
CA GLY A 43 5.64 -16.12 0.30
C GLY A 43 4.29 -15.69 -0.24
N PHE A 44 3.39 -16.66 -0.54
CA PHE A 44 2.16 -16.36 -1.27
C PHE A 44 0.89 -16.97 -0.66
N ASP A 45 0.92 -17.32 0.63
CA ASP A 45 -0.30 -17.66 1.36
C ASP A 45 -0.94 -16.40 1.95
N PRO A 46 -2.18 -16.04 1.58
CA PRO A 46 -2.86 -14.84 2.06
C PRO A 46 -2.84 -14.68 3.58
N ALA A 47 -3.08 -15.75 4.34
CA ALA A 47 -3.18 -15.69 5.79
C ALA A 47 -1.83 -15.42 6.50
N GLN A 48 -0.68 -15.66 5.85
CA GLN A 48 0.63 -15.62 6.50
C GLN A 48 1.53 -14.45 6.08
N ILE A 49 1.12 -13.64 5.08
CA ILE A 49 1.94 -12.53 4.57
C ILE A 49 1.52 -11.19 5.14
N SER A 50 2.49 -10.27 5.30
CA SER A 50 2.24 -8.87 5.67
C SER A 50 2.95 -7.86 4.77
N ASP A 51 3.96 -8.31 4.01
CA ASP A 51 4.77 -7.44 3.18
C ASP A 51 4.05 -7.01 1.89
N LEU A 52 4.45 -5.86 1.37
CA LEU A 52 3.85 -5.25 0.19
C LEU A 52 4.02 -6.11 -1.07
N TYR A 53 5.19 -6.74 -1.25
CA TYR A 53 5.56 -7.44 -2.48
C TYR A 53 4.85 -8.77 -2.62
N SER A 54 4.77 -9.56 -1.54
CA SER A 54 3.89 -10.72 -1.45
C SER A 54 2.43 -10.33 -1.71
N GLY A 55 1.99 -9.18 -1.18
CA GLY A 55 0.65 -8.65 -1.37
C GLY A 55 0.29 -8.36 -2.83
N TYR A 56 1.25 -7.91 -3.68
CA TYR A 56 1.01 -7.77 -5.12
C TYR A 56 0.76 -9.12 -5.79
N ILE A 57 1.52 -10.15 -5.44
CA ILE A 57 1.34 -11.49 -6.03
C ILE A 57 0.00 -12.07 -5.61
N VAL A 58 -0.29 -12.06 -4.30
CA VAL A 58 -1.54 -12.59 -3.73
C VAL A 58 -2.76 -11.89 -4.32
N ALA A 59 -2.77 -10.57 -4.47
CA ALA A 59 -3.90 -9.83 -5.03
C ALA A 59 -4.19 -10.15 -6.51
N ASN A 60 -3.22 -10.70 -7.25
CA ASN A 60 -3.39 -11.11 -8.65
C ASN A 60 -3.72 -12.60 -8.83
N ILE A 61 -3.59 -13.42 -7.76
CA ILE A 61 -3.92 -14.85 -7.75
C ILE A 61 -5.24 -15.10 -7.02
N PHE A 62 -5.47 -14.42 -5.88
CA PHE A 62 -6.67 -14.60 -5.05
C PHE A 62 -7.64 -13.43 -5.23
N ASP A 63 -8.86 -13.75 -5.60
CA ASP A 63 -9.92 -12.73 -5.67
C ASP A 63 -10.49 -12.46 -4.26
N SER A 64 -10.55 -11.19 -3.91
CA SER A 64 -11.34 -10.67 -2.78
C SER A 64 -12.79 -10.40 -3.19
N PRO A 65 -13.75 -10.25 -2.26
CA PRO A 65 -15.13 -9.89 -2.57
C PRO A 65 -15.27 -8.60 -3.38
N LEU A 66 -14.51 -7.57 -3.03
CA LEU A 66 -14.50 -6.25 -3.67
C LEU A 66 -13.13 -5.93 -4.28
N GLN A 67 -13.11 -4.95 -5.16
CA GLN A 67 -11.92 -4.31 -5.73
C GLN A 67 -12.16 -2.81 -5.84
N TYR A 68 -11.08 -2.04 -6.09
CA TYR A 68 -11.23 -0.65 -6.50
C TYR A 68 -11.40 -0.54 -8.01
N ASP A 69 -12.19 0.45 -8.48
CA ASP A 69 -12.11 0.86 -9.87
C ASP A 69 -10.69 1.34 -10.17
N PHE A 70 -10.10 0.81 -11.25
CA PHE A 70 -8.67 1.02 -11.50
C PHE A 70 -8.31 2.48 -11.81
N LEU A 71 -9.22 3.25 -12.42
CA LEU A 71 -8.95 4.63 -12.82
C LEU A 71 -9.65 5.68 -11.94
N ALA A 72 -10.69 5.32 -11.18
CA ALA A 72 -11.43 6.29 -10.39
C ALA A 72 -10.55 7.00 -9.33
N ARG A 73 -10.64 8.31 -9.30
CA ARG A 73 -9.98 9.17 -8.32
C ARG A 73 -10.96 10.27 -7.88
N PRO A 74 -11.42 10.29 -6.62
CA PRO A 74 -11.12 9.36 -5.50
C PRO A 74 -11.44 7.89 -5.80
N ALA A 75 -10.85 6.98 -5.00
CA ALA A 75 -11.04 5.53 -5.18
C ALA A 75 -12.50 5.11 -4.93
N ILE A 76 -13.05 4.30 -5.82
CA ILE A 76 -14.43 3.79 -5.76
C ILE A 76 -14.39 2.27 -5.67
N LEU A 77 -15.19 1.69 -4.77
CA LEU A 77 -15.37 0.25 -4.63
C LEU A 77 -16.25 -0.33 -5.75
N ARG A 78 -15.87 -1.51 -6.23
CA ARG A 78 -16.63 -2.30 -7.20
C ARG A 78 -16.71 -3.77 -6.78
N PRO A 79 -17.79 -4.48 -7.11
CA PRO A 79 -17.83 -5.93 -6.96
C PRO A 79 -16.69 -6.60 -7.74
N ARG A 80 -16.07 -7.63 -7.16
CA ARG A 80 -15.09 -8.48 -7.85
C ARG A 80 -15.61 -9.90 -7.98
N THR A 81 -15.84 -10.60 -6.86
CA THR A 81 -16.49 -11.91 -6.84
C THR A 81 -17.99 -11.83 -6.54
N LEU A 82 -18.49 -10.66 -6.16
CA LEU A 82 -19.88 -10.44 -5.80
C LEU A 82 -20.75 -10.07 -7.00
N VAL A 83 -22.07 -10.29 -6.88
CA VAL A 83 -23.06 -9.82 -7.86
C VAL A 83 -23.29 -8.32 -7.79
N ALA A 84 -23.16 -7.72 -6.61
CA ALA A 84 -23.32 -6.29 -6.31
C ALA A 84 -22.46 -5.91 -5.09
N LEU A 85 -22.43 -4.63 -4.71
CA LEU A 85 -21.86 -4.21 -3.42
C LEU A 85 -22.64 -4.88 -2.28
N PRO A 86 -22.00 -5.08 -1.08
CA PRO A 86 -22.66 -5.67 0.06
C PRO A 86 -23.92 -4.91 0.47
N GLU A 87 -24.96 -5.61 0.88
CA GLU A 87 -26.09 -5.04 1.62
C GLU A 87 -25.63 -4.72 3.03
N ILE A 88 -25.74 -3.46 3.43
CA ILE A 88 -25.29 -2.96 4.72
C ILE A 88 -26.50 -2.54 5.55
N SER A 89 -26.60 -3.00 6.79
CA SER A 89 -27.64 -2.56 7.71
C SER A 89 -27.52 -1.06 8.03
N SER A 90 -28.63 -0.40 8.32
CA SER A 90 -28.66 1.04 8.60
C SER A 90 -27.80 1.45 9.81
N ASP A 91 -27.51 0.52 10.71
CA ASP A 91 -26.64 0.70 11.87
C ASP A 91 -25.17 0.33 11.61
N PHE A 92 -24.80 0.01 10.35
CA PHE A 92 -23.45 -0.38 9.94
C PHE A 92 -22.82 -1.53 10.73
N ARG A 93 -23.65 -2.45 11.22
CA ARG A 93 -23.21 -3.62 12.00
C ARG A 93 -23.31 -4.93 11.24
N THR A 94 -24.11 -4.99 10.17
CA THR A 94 -24.32 -6.22 9.41
C THR A 94 -24.01 -5.98 7.94
N TYR A 95 -23.17 -6.85 7.38
CA TYR A 95 -22.75 -6.84 5.99
C TYR A 95 -23.13 -8.17 5.36
N THR A 96 -24.03 -8.16 4.36
CA THR A 96 -24.44 -9.35 3.61
C THR A 96 -23.85 -9.32 2.21
N LEU A 97 -23.12 -10.38 1.85
CA LEU A 97 -22.36 -10.49 0.61
C LEU A 97 -22.88 -11.66 -0.22
N ARG A 98 -23.18 -11.42 -1.50
CA ARG A 98 -23.66 -12.43 -2.45
C ARG A 98 -22.62 -12.72 -3.52
N VAL A 99 -22.00 -13.89 -3.46
CA VAL A 99 -21.00 -14.37 -4.41
C VAL A 99 -21.67 -14.68 -5.76
N ARG A 100 -21.02 -14.28 -6.85
CA ARG A 100 -21.46 -14.58 -8.22
C ARG A 100 -21.21 -16.04 -8.54
N PRO A 101 -22.23 -16.81 -8.96
CA PRO A 101 -22.03 -18.18 -9.45
C PRO A 101 -21.13 -18.22 -10.71
N GLY A 102 -20.48 -19.37 -10.95
CA GLY A 102 -19.69 -19.62 -12.16
C GLY A 102 -18.27 -19.08 -12.12
N ILE A 103 -17.76 -18.67 -10.96
CA ILE A 103 -16.34 -18.35 -10.74
C ILE A 103 -15.63 -19.65 -10.33
N PHE A 104 -14.49 -19.97 -10.93
CA PHE A 104 -13.77 -21.21 -10.66
C PHE A 104 -12.33 -20.94 -10.22
N PHE A 105 -11.84 -21.78 -9.32
CA PHE A 105 -10.43 -21.83 -9.02
C PHE A 105 -9.61 -22.31 -10.23
N GLN A 106 -8.35 -21.91 -10.30
CA GLN A 106 -7.40 -22.53 -11.23
C GLN A 106 -7.31 -24.03 -10.95
N ASP A 107 -6.99 -24.81 -11.99
CA ASP A 107 -6.82 -26.25 -11.82
C ASP A 107 -5.64 -26.57 -10.89
N ASP A 108 -5.87 -27.52 -9.98
CA ASP A 108 -4.87 -27.98 -9.01
C ASP A 108 -5.10 -29.46 -8.66
N PRO A 109 -4.04 -30.25 -8.38
CA PRO A 109 -4.15 -31.64 -7.94
C PRO A 109 -5.08 -31.85 -6.74
N ALA A 110 -5.20 -30.85 -5.84
CA ALA A 110 -6.10 -30.90 -4.68
C ALA A 110 -7.57 -31.14 -5.08
N PHE A 111 -7.97 -30.72 -6.29
CA PHE A 111 -9.34 -30.88 -6.78
C PHE A 111 -9.57 -32.20 -7.52
N LYS A 112 -8.57 -33.08 -7.62
CA LYS A 112 -8.69 -34.44 -8.19
C LYS A 112 -9.31 -34.43 -9.61
N GLY A 113 -8.91 -33.44 -10.44
CA GLY A 113 -9.39 -33.27 -11.81
C GLY A 113 -10.81 -32.70 -11.96
N LYS A 114 -11.45 -32.26 -10.87
CA LYS A 114 -12.78 -31.62 -10.91
C LYS A 114 -12.61 -30.08 -10.92
N ARG A 115 -13.44 -29.41 -11.72
CA ARG A 115 -13.53 -27.95 -11.67
C ARG A 115 -14.12 -27.52 -10.32
N ARG A 116 -13.40 -26.70 -9.55
CA ARG A 116 -13.81 -26.25 -8.22
C ARG A 116 -14.39 -24.84 -8.29
N GLU A 117 -15.71 -24.74 -8.10
CA GLU A 117 -16.41 -23.45 -8.10
C GLU A 117 -16.23 -22.72 -6.76
N LEU A 118 -16.05 -21.38 -6.83
CA LEU A 118 -16.06 -20.50 -5.69
C LEU A 118 -17.43 -20.45 -5.02
N THR A 119 -17.44 -20.54 -3.70
CA THR A 119 -18.64 -20.42 -2.86
C THR A 119 -18.44 -19.42 -1.75
N ALA A 120 -19.51 -19.07 -1.04
CA ALA A 120 -19.43 -18.20 0.14
C ALA A 120 -18.52 -18.76 1.25
N ALA A 121 -18.49 -20.09 1.38
CA ALA A 121 -17.67 -20.78 2.37
C ALA A 121 -16.17 -20.53 2.17
N ASP A 122 -15.70 -20.31 0.94
CA ASP A 122 -14.28 -20.09 0.65
C ASP A 122 -13.79 -18.72 1.17
N HIS A 123 -14.63 -17.70 1.14
CA HIS A 123 -14.33 -16.39 1.74
C HIS A 123 -14.39 -16.44 3.27
N VAL A 124 -15.37 -17.17 3.82
CA VAL A 124 -15.49 -17.39 5.28
C VAL A 124 -14.32 -18.20 5.80
N TYR A 125 -13.90 -19.23 5.08
CA TYR A 125 -12.73 -20.05 5.41
C TYR A 125 -11.45 -19.20 5.45
N ALA A 126 -11.25 -18.32 4.47
CA ALA A 126 -10.10 -17.40 4.44
C ALA A 126 -10.05 -16.54 5.70
N MET A 127 -11.17 -15.92 6.11
CA MET A 127 -11.24 -15.13 7.35
C MET A 127 -11.01 -15.98 8.60
N LYS A 128 -11.58 -17.18 8.68
CA LYS A 128 -11.34 -18.11 9.80
C LYS A 128 -9.86 -18.47 9.94
N ARG A 129 -9.14 -18.62 8.82
CA ARG A 129 -7.68 -18.85 8.84
C ARG A 129 -6.91 -17.72 9.51
N VAL A 130 -7.37 -16.47 9.42
CA VAL A 130 -6.74 -15.34 10.13
C VAL A 130 -6.80 -15.53 11.64
N PHE A 131 -7.85 -16.16 12.14
CA PHE A 131 -8.04 -16.44 13.58
C PHE A 131 -7.42 -17.77 14.04
N ASP A 132 -7.10 -18.69 13.13
CA ASP A 132 -6.44 -19.94 13.48
C ASP A 132 -4.98 -19.70 13.95
N PRO A 133 -4.63 -20.03 15.20
CA PRO A 133 -3.29 -19.80 15.75
C PRO A 133 -2.18 -20.56 15.01
N ARG A 134 -2.50 -21.65 14.31
CA ARG A 134 -1.55 -22.42 13.48
C ARG A 134 -0.86 -21.54 12.44
N TRP A 135 -1.61 -20.68 11.78
CA TRP A 135 -1.10 -19.85 10.66
C TRP A 135 -0.36 -18.59 11.12
N LYS A 136 -0.44 -18.22 12.40
CA LYS A 136 0.23 -17.03 12.99
C LYS A 136 0.00 -15.77 12.15
N SER A 137 -1.24 -15.57 11.71
CA SER A 137 -1.58 -14.51 10.77
C SER A 137 -1.18 -13.13 11.28
N PRO A 138 -0.42 -12.34 10.49
CA PRO A 138 -0.13 -10.95 10.83
C PRO A 138 -1.38 -10.05 10.83
N GLN A 139 -2.48 -10.49 10.17
CA GLN A 139 -3.73 -9.74 10.09
C GLN A 139 -4.59 -9.92 11.35
N PHE A 140 -4.28 -10.89 12.21
CA PHE A 140 -5.09 -11.22 13.38
C PHE A 140 -5.43 -10.01 14.24
N THR A 141 -4.43 -9.24 14.68
CA THR A 141 -4.63 -8.08 15.57
C THR A 141 -5.53 -7.01 14.93
N SER A 142 -5.42 -6.80 13.61
CA SER A 142 -6.28 -5.84 12.91
C SER A 142 -7.71 -6.33 12.74
N MET A 143 -7.95 -7.63 12.68
CA MET A 143 -9.30 -8.21 12.59
C MET A 143 -9.95 -8.44 13.94
N GLU A 144 -9.17 -8.80 14.96
CA GLU A 144 -9.64 -8.98 16.34
C GLU A 144 -10.33 -7.72 16.90
N LYS A 145 -9.82 -6.52 16.55
CA LYS A 145 -10.40 -5.23 16.98
C LYS A 145 -11.86 -5.03 16.59
N TYR A 146 -12.35 -5.74 15.55
CA TYR A 146 -13.74 -5.65 15.11
C TYR A 146 -14.69 -6.48 15.97
N GLY A 147 -14.19 -7.39 16.82
CA GLY A 147 -14.99 -8.11 17.81
C GLY A 147 -16.06 -9.04 17.22
N MET A 148 -15.81 -9.65 16.06
CA MET A 148 -16.72 -10.61 15.43
C MET A 148 -17.01 -11.79 16.37
N ALA A 149 -18.23 -11.87 16.90
CA ALA A 149 -18.62 -12.83 17.93
C ALA A 149 -18.37 -14.28 17.50
N GLY A 150 -17.76 -15.07 18.39
CA GLY A 150 -17.43 -16.48 18.21
C GLY A 150 -16.04 -16.74 17.63
N LEU A 151 -15.43 -15.79 16.89
CA LEU A 151 -14.08 -15.98 16.34
C LEU A 151 -12.97 -15.94 17.41
N PRO A 152 -12.98 -15.00 18.38
CA PRO A 152 -12.02 -15.02 19.49
C PRO A 152 -12.12 -16.28 20.34
N GLU A 153 -13.33 -16.79 20.57
CA GLU A 153 -13.60 -18.02 21.32
C GLU A 153 -13.05 -19.25 20.58
N LEU A 154 -13.29 -19.35 19.26
CA LEU A 154 -12.70 -20.43 18.42
C LEU A 154 -11.17 -20.43 18.51
N ARG A 155 -10.55 -19.25 18.40
CA ARG A 155 -9.10 -19.12 18.55
C ARG A 155 -8.63 -19.59 19.92
N LYS A 156 -9.29 -19.16 21.00
CA LYS A 156 -8.93 -19.56 22.38
C LYS A 156 -9.05 -21.07 22.55
N GLN A 157 -10.09 -21.69 22.02
CA GLN A 157 -10.26 -23.15 22.04
C GLN A 157 -9.16 -23.85 21.26
N ALA A 158 -8.83 -23.36 20.04
CA ALA A 158 -7.75 -23.92 19.23
C ALA A 158 -6.38 -23.81 19.90
N GLN A 159 -6.12 -22.73 20.67
CA GLN A 159 -4.90 -22.61 21.47
C GLN A 159 -4.81 -23.65 22.57
N ALA A 160 -5.94 -24.11 23.13
CA ALA A 160 -5.99 -25.11 24.18
C ALA A 160 -5.98 -26.55 23.63
N SER A 161 -6.71 -26.83 22.53
CA SER A 161 -6.86 -28.16 21.93
C SER A 161 -5.81 -28.51 20.89
N GLY A 162 -5.18 -27.50 20.25
CA GLY A 162 -4.32 -27.67 19.09
C GLY A 162 -5.06 -27.76 17.76
N GLU A 163 -6.40 -27.69 17.75
CA GLU A 163 -7.25 -27.85 16.56
C GLU A 163 -8.25 -26.69 16.43
N PHE A 164 -8.36 -26.12 15.22
CA PHE A 164 -9.32 -25.05 14.91
C PHE A 164 -10.54 -25.61 14.18
N GLU A 165 -11.73 -25.44 14.76
CA GLU A 165 -12.99 -25.98 14.23
C GLU A 165 -13.55 -25.11 13.09
N TYR A 166 -13.05 -25.30 11.85
CA TYR A 166 -13.47 -24.52 10.69
C TYR A 166 -14.96 -24.64 10.35
N GLU A 167 -15.57 -25.82 10.57
CA GLU A 167 -16.99 -26.07 10.26
C GLU A 167 -17.95 -25.44 11.28
N ARG A 168 -17.44 -25.00 12.42
CA ARG A 168 -18.29 -24.43 13.46
C ARG A 168 -18.83 -23.06 13.04
N ASP A 169 -20.16 -22.95 13.07
CA ASP A 169 -20.84 -21.67 12.87
C ASP A 169 -20.55 -20.69 14.01
N VAL A 170 -20.32 -19.45 13.66
CA VAL A 170 -20.11 -18.34 14.61
C VAL A 170 -21.01 -17.17 14.24
N GLU A 171 -21.56 -16.49 15.24
CA GLU A 171 -22.52 -15.41 15.02
C GLU A 171 -21.92 -14.25 14.20
N GLY A 172 -20.65 -13.93 14.43
CA GLY A 172 -19.96 -12.82 13.77
C GLY A 172 -19.60 -13.08 12.31
N LEU A 173 -19.64 -14.35 11.84
CA LEU A 173 -19.26 -14.72 10.47
C LEU A 173 -19.98 -16.00 10.04
N GLN A 174 -20.99 -15.87 9.19
CA GLN A 174 -21.92 -16.95 8.84
C GLN A 174 -21.99 -17.19 7.34
N VAL A 175 -22.06 -18.45 6.93
CA VAL A 175 -22.50 -18.87 5.61
C VAL A 175 -24.02 -19.07 5.65
N LEU A 176 -24.80 -18.26 4.94
CA LEU A 176 -26.26 -18.34 4.92
C LEU A 176 -26.79 -19.36 3.90
N ASP A 177 -26.11 -19.41 2.74
CA ASP A 177 -26.34 -20.38 1.67
C ASP A 177 -25.07 -20.54 0.83
N ARG A 178 -25.11 -21.35 -0.25
CA ARG A 178 -23.97 -21.65 -1.12
C ARG A 178 -23.22 -20.40 -1.62
N TYR A 179 -23.94 -19.30 -1.82
CA TYR A 179 -23.38 -18.08 -2.41
C TYR A 179 -23.52 -16.84 -1.51
N THR A 180 -24.10 -16.98 -0.33
CA THR A 180 -24.34 -15.84 0.56
C THR A 180 -23.65 -16.06 1.90
N PHE A 181 -22.87 -15.05 2.31
CA PHE A 181 -22.32 -14.99 3.67
C PHE A 181 -22.56 -13.64 4.32
N GLN A 182 -22.47 -13.60 5.62
CA GLN A 182 -22.76 -12.43 6.43
C GLN A 182 -21.69 -12.20 7.48
N VAL A 183 -21.29 -10.94 7.65
CA VAL A 183 -20.44 -10.48 8.76
C VAL A 183 -21.29 -9.63 9.69
N LYS A 184 -21.21 -9.91 11.00
CA LYS A 184 -21.86 -9.13 12.05
C LYS A 184 -20.84 -8.56 13.02
N LEU A 185 -20.94 -7.26 13.30
CA LEU A 185 -20.06 -6.51 14.17
C LEU A 185 -20.82 -6.04 15.41
N PRO A 186 -20.20 -5.99 16.60
CA PRO A 186 -20.86 -5.55 17.83
C PRO A 186 -21.12 -4.04 17.88
N LYS A 187 -20.40 -3.27 17.05
CA LYS A 187 -20.47 -1.79 16.97
C LYS A 187 -20.61 -1.34 15.53
N PRO A 188 -21.15 -0.13 15.28
CA PRO A 188 -21.13 0.48 13.96
C PRO A 188 -19.69 0.64 13.44
N GLU A 189 -19.41 0.15 12.23
CA GLU A 189 -18.09 0.22 11.59
C GLU A 189 -18.25 0.49 10.08
N PRO A 190 -18.65 1.71 9.66
CA PRO A 190 -18.87 2.02 8.24
C PRO A 190 -17.64 1.74 7.36
N GLY A 191 -16.44 1.89 7.90
CA GLY A 191 -15.18 1.62 7.22
C GLY A 191 -14.86 0.13 7.01
N PHE A 192 -15.60 -0.80 7.65
CA PHE A 192 -15.36 -2.23 7.50
C PHE A 192 -15.50 -2.74 6.06
N ILE A 193 -16.28 -2.04 5.23
CA ILE A 193 -16.45 -2.39 3.82
C ILE A 193 -15.12 -2.48 3.07
N TYR A 194 -14.09 -1.73 3.47
CA TYR A 194 -12.78 -1.74 2.84
C TYR A 194 -11.97 -3.02 3.15
N GLU A 195 -12.29 -3.75 4.21
CA GLU A 195 -11.64 -5.03 4.50
C GLU A 195 -11.97 -6.09 3.44
N PHE A 196 -13.13 -5.98 2.78
CA PHE A 196 -13.51 -6.88 1.69
C PHE A 196 -12.67 -6.73 0.41
N VAL A 197 -11.78 -5.75 0.32
CA VAL A 197 -10.81 -5.60 -0.76
C VAL A 197 -9.52 -6.36 -0.47
N ASP A 198 -9.22 -6.62 0.80
CA ASP A 198 -7.96 -7.23 1.19
C ASP A 198 -7.95 -8.75 0.98
N ALA A 199 -7.23 -9.18 -0.04
CA ALA A 199 -7.08 -10.60 -0.34
C ALA A 199 -6.36 -11.39 0.78
N ARG A 200 -5.64 -10.73 1.68
CA ARG A 200 -5.00 -11.38 2.83
C ARG A 200 -6.00 -11.81 3.90
N VAL A 201 -7.19 -11.23 3.87
CA VAL A 201 -8.27 -11.45 4.85
C VAL A 201 -9.42 -12.22 4.22
N PHE A 202 -9.93 -11.76 3.07
CA PHE A 202 -11.08 -12.32 2.38
C PHE A 202 -10.77 -12.91 1.01
N GLY A 203 -9.49 -13.10 0.65
CA GLY A 203 -9.12 -13.74 -0.60
C GLY A 203 -9.64 -15.17 -0.69
N ALA A 204 -10.39 -15.49 -1.74
CA ALA A 204 -10.99 -16.80 -1.95
C ALA A 204 -9.96 -17.92 -1.81
N THR A 205 -10.11 -18.77 -0.80
CA THR A 205 -9.16 -19.85 -0.46
C THR A 205 -9.91 -21.16 -0.33
N ALA A 206 -9.55 -22.15 -1.15
CA ALA A 206 -10.13 -23.49 -1.07
C ALA A 206 -9.45 -24.31 0.02
N HIS A 207 -10.26 -24.88 0.94
CA HIS A 207 -9.73 -25.69 2.05
C HIS A 207 -8.94 -26.92 1.55
N GLU A 208 -9.38 -27.54 0.43
CA GLU A 208 -8.73 -28.71 -0.16
C GLU A 208 -7.26 -28.46 -0.51
N VAL A 209 -6.94 -27.22 -0.95
CA VAL A 209 -5.58 -26.80 -1.28
C VAL A 209 -4.74 -26.65 -0.01
N VAL A 210 -5.32 -26.04 1.02
CA VAL A 210 -4.65 -25.85 2.32
C VAL A 210 -4.40 -27.20 2.99
N ASP A 211 -5.36 -28.13 2.94
CA ASP A 211 -5.24 -29.48 3.48
C ASP A 211 -4.16 -30.28 2.76
N MET A 212 -4.08 -30.16 1.43
CA MET A 212 -3.10 -30.88 0.63
C MET A 212 -1.66 -30.40 0.88
N TYR A 213 -1.45 -29.07 0.89
CA TYR A 213 -0.10 -28.50 0.92
C TYR A 213 0.38 -28.17 2.34
N GLY A 214 -0.51 -28.02 3.31
CA GLY A 214 -0.16 -27.79 4.71
C GLY A 214 0.89 -26.69 4.90
N ASP A 215 2.01 -27.02 5.55
CA ASP A 215 3.06 -26.05 5.83
C ASP A 215 3.81 -25.53 4.58
N SER A 216 3.65 -26.20 3.42
CA SER A 216 4.21 -25.74 2.15
C SER A 216 3.29 -24.80 1.37
N ILE A 217 2.12 -24.44 1.89
CA ILE A 217 1.10 -23.61 1.22
C ILE A 217 1.65 -22.26 0.73
N MET A 218 2.67 -21.71 1.38
CA MET A 218 3.34 -20.47 0.98
C MET A 218 3.92 -20.51 -0.45
N ALA A 219 4.18 -21.70 -0.99
CA ALA A 219 4.71 -21.90 -2.34
C ALA A 219 3.65 -22.42 -3.33
N HIS A 220 2.42 -22.66 -2.88
CA HIS A 220 1.34 -23.25 -3.66
C HIS A 220 0.07 -22.37 -3.67
N PRO A 221 0.16 -21.11 -4.15
CA PRO A 221 -1.00 -20.23 -4.21
C PRO A 221 -1.96 -20.69 -5.30
N VAL A 222 -3.17 -21.04 -4.91
CA VAL A 222 -4.26 -21.49 -5.80
C VAL A 222 -5.48 -20.60 -5.56
N GLY A 223 -5.84 -19.79 -6.54
CA GLY A 223 -6.93 -18.82 -6.44
C GLY A 223 -7.83 -18.80 -7.67
N THR A 224 -8.75 -17.83 -7.67
CA THR A 224 -9.71 -17.58 -8.74
C THR A 224 -9.31 -16.40 -9.63
N GLY A 225 -8.17 -15.79 -9.35
CA GLY A 225 -7.70 -14.55 -9.99
C GLY A 225 -7.17 -14.73 -11.42
N PRO A 226 -6.81 -13.62 -12.07
CA PRO A 226 -6.41 -13.60 -13.49
C PRO A 226 -5.08 -14.26 -13.77
N PHE A 227 -4.25 -14.51 -12.76
CA PHE A 227 -2.95 -15.13 -12.92
C PHE A 227 -2.76 -16.31 -11.99
N ARG A 228 -1.81 -17.18 -12.34
CA ARG A 228 -1.32 -18.28 -11.52
C ARG A 228 0.20 -18.19 -11.35
N LEU A 229 0.73 -18.72 -10.26
CA LEU A 229 2.17 -18.82 -10.08
C LEU A 229 2.73 -19.91 -11.01
N ALA A 230 3.66 -19.53 -11.90
CA ALA A 230 4.33 -20.47 -12.80
C ALA A 230 5.75 -20.81 -12.34
N GLN A 231 6.45 -19.82 -11.76
CA GLN A 231 7.79 -20.02 -11.25
C GLN A 231 8.06 -19.09 -10.05
N TRP A 232 8.73 -19.63 -9.05
CA TRP A 232 9.23 -18.87 -7.94
C TRP A 232 10.66 -19.30 -7.59
N ARG A 233 11.59 -18.38 -7.75
CA ARG A 233 12.94 -18.46 -7.22
C ARG A 233 13.05 -17.40 -6.13
N ARG A 234 12.95 -17.85 -4.87
CA ARG A 234 12.87 -16.99 -3.69
C ARG A 234 13.93 -15.89 -3.74
N SER A 235 13.52 -14.65 -3.44
CA SER A 235 14.36 -13.45 -3.40
C SER A 235 15.12 -13.15 -4.71
N SER A 236 14.67 -13.70 -5.85
CA SER A 236 15.36 -13.53 -7.13
C SER A 236 14.39 -13.25 -8.28
N PHE A 237 13.41 -14.15 -8.51
CA PHE A 237 12.58 -14.06 -9.70
C PHE A 237 11.22 -14.75 -9.53
N ILE A 238 10.15 -14.10 -9.96
CA ILE A 238 8.78 -14.60 -9.91
C ILE A 238 8.18 -14.51 -11.30
N VAL A 239 7.46 -15.57 -11.70
CA VAL A 239 6.70 -15.61 -12.95
C VAL A 239 5.25 -15.93 -12.65
N LEU A 240 4.37 -15.06 -13.10
CA LEU A 240 2.95 -15.33 -13.17
C LEU A 240 2.55 -15.55 -14.63
N GLU A 241 1.67 -16.53 -14.86
CA GLU A 241 1.05 -16.79 -16.16
C GLU A 241 -0.45 -16.55 -16.08
N ARG A 242 -1.06 -16.22 -17.21
CA ARG A 242 -2.52 -16.10 -17.33
C ARG A 242 -3.19 -17.36 -16.81
N ASN A 243 -4.16 -17.21 -15.92
CA ASN A 243 -5.03 -18.29 -15.49
C ASN A 243 -6.04 -18.60 -16.61
N LEU A 244 -5.97 -19.79 -17.20
CA LEU A 244 -6.84 -20.18 -18.33
C LEU A 244 -8.29 -20.44 -17.90
N THR A 245 -8.54 -20.64 -16.61
CA THR A 245 -9.89 -20.81 -16.05
C THR A 245 -10.50 -19.49 -15.55
N PHE A 246 -9.76 -18.38 -15.70
CA PHE A 246 -10.25 -17.05 -15.29
C PHE A 246 -11.51 -16.69 -16.10
N ARG A 247 -12.50 -16.16 -15.40
CA ARG A 247 -13.78 -15.73 -15.97
C ARG A 247 -13.63 -14.68 -17.07
N ASP A 248 -14.65 -14.54 -17.89
CA ASP A 248 -14.74 -13.44 -18.84
C ASP A 248 -14.97 -12.13 -18.10
N GLU A 249 -13.93 -11.31 -18.08
CA GLU A 249 -13.93 -9.96 -17.50
C GLU A 249 -13.37 -8.99 -18.54
N PHE A 250 -13.99 -7.81 -18.65
CA PHE A 250 -13.63 -6.83 -19.66
C PHE A 250 -13.25 -5.49 -18.99
N TYR A 251 -12.36 -4.77 -19.65
CA TYR A 251 -11.92 -3.46 -19.17
C TYR A 251 -13.07 -2.46 -19.23
N ASP A 252 -13.44 -1.90 -18.09
CA ASP A 252 -14.53 -0.92 -17.96
C ASP A 252 -14.24 0.13 -16.85
N ALA A 253 -12.96 0.35 -16.51
CA ALA A 253 -12.54 1.33 -15.53
C ALA A 253 -13.04 2.75 -15.88
N GLN A 254 -13.45 3.50 -14.85
CA GLN A 254 -14.12 4.78 -15.01
C GLN A 254 -13.33 5.91 -14.35
N PRO A 255 -12.50 6.63 -15.10
CA PRO A 255 -11.77 7.78 -14.59
C PRO A 255 -12.69 8.97 -14.30
N SER A 256 -12.25 9.86 -13.39
CA SER A 256 -12.92 11.14 -13.14
C SER A 256 -12.94 12.01 -14.41
N ALA A 257 -13.91 12.91 -14.50
CA ALA A 257 -14.06 13.80 -15.67
C ALA A 257 -12.87 14.77 -15.86
N ASP A 258 -12.21 15.12 -14.77
CA ASP A 258 -11.04 16.01 -14.70
C ASP A 258 -9.69 15.27 -14.82
N ASP A 259 -9.69 13.95 -15.12
CA ASP A 259 -8.49 13.16 -15.39
C ASP A 259 -8.30 12.86 -16.88
N PRO A 260 -7.71 13.76 -17.70
CA PRO A 260 -7.58 13.57 -19.14
C PRO A 260 -6.74 12.33 -19.50
N ARG A 261 -5.74 11.97 -18.69
CA ARG A 261 -4.93 10.76 -18.93
C ARG A 261 -5.74 9.49 -18.64
N GLY A 262 -6.50 9.47 -17.56
CA GLY A 262 -7.43 8.35 -17.28
C GLY A 262 -8.46 8.17 -18.39
N GLN A 263 -9.02 9.28 -18.91
CA GLN A 263 -9.96 9.26 -20.04
C GLN A 263 -9.34 8.66 -21.31
N GLN A 264 -8.10 9.03 -21.64
CA GLN A 264 -7.38 8.45 -22.79
C GLN A 264 -7.14 6.94 -22.63
N ILE A 265 -6.74 6.50 -21.44
CA ILE A 265 -6.53 5.08 -21.14
C ILE A 265 -7.85 4.31 -21.24
N ALA A 266 -8.91 4.83 -20.62
CA ALA A 266 -10.23 4.21 -20.66
C ALA A 266 -10.74 4.08 -22.09
N ALA A 267 -10.67 5.14 -22.90
CA ALA A 267 -11.07 5.12 -24.31
C ALA A 267 -10.29 4.09 -25.14
N ARG A 268 -8.98 3.94 -24.89
CA ARG A 268 -8.12 2.98 -25.60
C ARG A 268 -8.39 1.53 -25.23
N LEU A 269 -8.77 1.24 -23.98
CA LEU A 269 -8.83 -0.11 -23.43
C LEU A 269 -10.24 -0.64 -23.21
N LYS A 270 -11.28 0.21 -23.25
CA LYS A 270 -12.68 -0.16 -23.00
C LYS A 270 -13.09 -1.40 -23.81
N GLY A 271 -13.70 -2.36 -23.13
CA GLY A 271 -14.21 -3.60 -23.75
C GLY A 271 -13.14 -4.63 -24.09
N ARG A 272 -11.87 -4.40 -23.79
CA ARG A 272 -10.82 -5.41 -23.99
C ARG A 272 -10.90 -6.48 -22.90
N LYS A 273 -10.73 -7.75 -23.29
CA LYS A 273 -10.75 -8.88 -22.35
C LYS A 273 -9.53 -8.87 -21.45
N LEU A 274 -9.76 -9.10 -20.16
CA LEU A 274 -8.73 -9.18 -19.11
C LEU A 274 -8.34 -10.64 -18.80
N PRO A 275 -7.09 -10.88 -18.35
CA PRO A 275 -5.93 -9.99 -18.38
C PRO A 275 -5.44 -9.75 -19.80
N MET A 276 -4.85 -8.57 -20.09
CA MET A 276 -4.38 -8.22 -21.42
C MET A 276 -2.97 -8.73 -21.72
N VAL A 277 -2.19 -9.09 -20.71
CA VAL A 277 -0.88 -9.73 -20.85
C VAL A 277 -0.97 -11.23 -20.58
N ASP A 278 -0.07 -12.00 -21.18
CA ASP A 278 -0.03 -13.45 -21.03
C ASP A 278 0.82 -13.89 -19.84
N ARG A 279 1.81 -13.05 -19.49
CA ARG A 279 2.81 -13.36 -18.47
C ARG A 279 3.28 -12.09 -17.77
N VAL A 280 3.59 -12.22 -16.48
CA VAL A 280 4.24 -11.19 -15.68
C VAL A 280 5.54 -11.75 -15.14
N GLU A 281 6.65 -11.05 -15.42
CA GLU A 281 7.99 -11.40 -14.94
C GLU A 281 8.46 -10.35 -13.94
N ILE A 282 8.83 -10.79 -12.74
CA ILE A 282 9.21 -9.90 -11.66
C ILE A 282 10.61 -10.28 -11.18
N SER A 283 11.55 -9.35 -11.33
CA SER A 283 12.91 -9.47 -10.80
C SER A 283 13.00 -8.81 -9.43
N ILE A 284 13.75 -9.39 -8.50
CA ILE A 284 14.04 -8.76 -7.21
C ILE A 284 15.35 -7.99 -7.35
N LEU A 285 15.27 -6.65 -7.33
CA LEU A 285 16.41 -5.73 -7.50
C LEU A 285 16.43 -4.75 -6.33
N ASN A 286 17.07 -5.14 -5.24
CA ASN A 286 17.07 -4.37 -3.99
C ASN A 286 17.77 -3.01 -4.15
N GLU A 287 18.90 -2.99 -4.87
CA GLU A 287 19.68 -1.78 -5.03
C GLU A 287 19.07 -0.83 -6.08
N SER A 288 19.07 0.45 -5.78
CA SER A 288 18.46 1.49 -6.61
C SER A 288 19.11 1.62 -7.97
N GLN A 289 20.45 1.59 -8.04
CA GLN A 289 21.19 1.77 -9.29
C GLN A 289 20.97 0.63 -10.29
N PRO A 290 21.10 -0.66 -9.95
CA PRO A 290 20.75 -1.77 -10.85
C PRO A 290 19.30 -1.70 -11.32
N ARG A 291 18.34 -1.36 -10.43
CA ARG A 291 16.94 -1.22 -10.78
C ARG A 291 16.68 -0.10 -11.76
N TRP A 292 17.32 1.06 -11.58
CA TRP A 292 17.26 2.18 -12.51
C TRP A 292 17.87 1.84 -13.87
N LEU A 293 19.04 1.21 -13.88
CA LEU A 293 19.71 0.77 -15.12
C LEU A 293 18.90 -0.28 -15.87
N SER A 294 18.23 -1.21 -15.17
CA SER A 294 17.37 -2.22 -15.80
C SER A 294 16.15 -1.61 -16.50
N PHE A 295 15.64 -0.49 -16.02
CA PHE A 295 14.65 0.30 -16.75
C PHE A 295 15.26 0.97 -17.97
N LEU A 296 16.37 1.66 -17.82
CA LEU A 296 17.00 2.41 -18.94
C LEU A 296 17.37 1.51 -20.13
N ASN A 297 17.74 0.26 -19.89
CA ASN A 297 18.09 -0.71 -20.95
C ASN A 297 16.88 -1.52 -21.47
N GLY A 298 15.64 -1.23 -21.00
CA GLY A 298 14.42 -1.90 -21.46
C GLY A 298 14.16 -3.27 -20.84
N SER A 299 14.94 -3.72 -19.84
CA SER A 299 14.69 -4.97 -19.12
C SER A 299 13.48 -4.90 -18.18
N GLN A 300 13.03 -3.69 -17.84
CA GLN A 300 11.81 -3.41 -17.07
C GLN A 300 10.90 -2.48 -17.86
N ASP A 301 9.60 -2.69 -17.82
CA ASP A 301 8.63 -1.86 -18.55
C ASP A 301 8.28 -0.57 -17.80
N THR A 302 8.41 -0.59 -16.48
CA THR A 302 8.16 0.57 -15.61
C THR A 302 9.05 0.49 -14.37
N VAL A 303 9.33 1.64 -13.78
CA VAL A 303 10.03 1.74 -12.49
C VAL A 303 9.53 2.95 -11.71
N ASN A 304 9.39 2.78 -10.39
CA ASN A 304 9.35 3.93 -9.49
C ASN A 304 10.76 4.52 -9.41
N VAL A 305 10.90 5.77 -9.85
CA VAL A 305 12.21 6.44 -9.90
C VAL A 305 12.79 6.53 -8.50
N PRO A 306 13.94 5.92 -8.22
CA PRO A 306 14.59 6.05 -6.93
C PRO A 306 14.93 7.51 -6.62
N LEU A 307 14.90 7.89 -5.37
CA LEU A 307 14.95 9.28 -4.93
C LEU A 307 16.22 10.00 -5.42
N GLU A 308 17.35 9.31 -5.45
CA GLU A 308 18.64 9.83 -5.95
C GLU A 308 18.66 10.14 -7.45
N PHE A 309 17.77 9.53 -8.25
CA PHE A 309 17.68 9.75 -9.70
C PHE A 309 16.54 10.69 -10.11
N ILE A 310 15.77 11.22 -9.16
CA ILE A 310 14.62 12.10 -9.45
C ILE A 310 15.06 13.32 -10.27
N ASN A 311 16.12 14.01 -9.88
CA ASN A 311 16.60 15.20 -10.59
C ASN A 311 17.09 14.89 -12.02
N GLN A 312 17.55 13.66 -12.26
CA GLN A 312 17.98 13.21 -13.59
C GLN A 312 16.79 12.75 -14.44
N ALA A 313 15.81 12.06 -13.85
CA ALA A 313 14.70 11.44 -14.57
C ALA A 313 13.50 12.39 -14.73
N VAL A 314 13.16 13.13 -13.68
CA VAL A 314 11.91 13.91 -13.55
C VAL A 314 12.19 15.31 -12.96
N PRO A 315 13.13 16.09 -13.55
CA PRO A 315 13.43 17.44 -13.06
C PRO A 315 12.16 18.31 -13.07
N ASN A 316 11.92 19.00 -11.95
CA ASN A 316 10.74 19.86 -11.76
C ASN A 316 9.40 19.16 -12.04
N GLY A 317 9.30 17.85 -11.76
CA GLY A 317 8.08 17.07 -11.93
C GLY A 317 7.72 16.74 -13.39
N ARG A 318 8.66 16.87 -14.34
CA ARG A 318 8.48 16.56 -15.77
C ARG A 318 9.56 15.58 -16.23
N VAL A 319 9.20 14.73 -17.19
CA VAL A 319 10.17 13.81 -17.81
C VAL A 319 11.35 14.59 -18.39
N SER A 320 12.58 14.15 -18.10
CA SER A 320 13.79 14.79 -18.62
C SER A 320 13.85 14.75 -20.15
N PRO A 321 14.55 15.69 -20.82
CA PRO A 321 14.65 15.71 -22.29
C PRO A 321 15.20 14.42 -22.89
N ALA A 322 16.09 13.72 -22.18
CA ALA A 322 16.64 12.43 -22.63
C ALA A 322 15.57 11.34 -22.67
N LEU A 323 14.78 11.20 -21.59
CA LEU A 323 13.69 10.23 -21.50
C LEU A 323 12.50 10.61 -22.39
N ALA A 324 12.22 11.91 -22.58
CA ALA A 324 11.17 12.39 -23.47
C ALA A 324 11.45 12.02 -24.93
N ARG A 325 12.71 12.08 -25.39
CA ARG A 325 13.13 11.62 -26.74
C ARG A 325 12.90 10.13 -26.95
N ALA A 326 12.95 9.34 -25.88
CA ALA A 326 12.62 7.92 -25.89
C ALA A 326 11.10 7.65 -25.70
N ASN A 327 10.26 8.69 -25.74
CA ASN A 327 8.83 8.65 -25.49
C ASN A 327 8.44 8.00 -24.15
N VAL A 328 9.31 8.07 -23.16
CA VAL A 328 9.03 7.61 -21.80
C VAL A 328 7.91 8.45 -21.21
N GLN A 329 6.92 7.79 -20.63
CA GLN A 329 5.77 8.41 -19.97
C GLN A 329 6.02 8.52 -18.45
N LEU A 330 5.34 9.46 -17.80
CA LEU A 330 5.38 9.66 -16.36
C LEU A 330 3.98 9.53 -15.77
N ASP A 331 3.83 8.72 -14.73
CA ASP A 331 2.70 8.76 -13.81
C ASP A 331 3.16 9.29 -12.46
N ARG A 332 2.54 10.38 -12.01
CA ARG A 332 2.94 11.10 -10.81
C ARG A 332 1.74 11.26 -9.90
N ILE A 333 1.79 10.64 -8.72
CA ILE A 333 0.69 10.70 -7.76
C ILE A 333 1.19 11.10 -6.37
N ILE A 334 0.34 11.78 -5.61
CA ILE A 334 0.53 11.92 -4.17
C ILE A 334 0.12 10.60 -3.53
N ASN A 335 1.06 9.99 -2.79
CA ASN A 335 0.80 8.73 -2.09
C ASN A 335 -0.13 8.98 -0.88
N PRO A 336 -1.07 8.08 -0.57
CA PRO A 336 -1.88 8.20 0.64
C PRO A 336 -1.08 7.85 1.88
N ASP A 337 -0.13 8.71 2.22
CA ASP A 337 0.76 8.58 3.37
C ASP A 337 1.05 9.91 4.03
N ILE A 338 1.69 9.85 5.19
CA ILE A 338 2.24 10.99 5.89
C ILE A 338 3.66 10.68 6.36
N VAL A 339 4.58 11.59 6.14
CA VAL A 339 5.88 11.62 6.83
C VAL A 339 5.72 12.50 8.06
N MET A 340 6.07 11.97 9.20
CA MET A 340 5.86 12.64 10.49
C MET A 340 7.01 12.41 11.45
N THR A 341 7.20 13.34 12.35
CA THR A 341 8.05 13.20 13.54
C THR A 341 7.14 13.23 14.77
N PHE A 342 7.20 12.20 15.61
CA PHE A 342 6.45 12.22 16.87
C PHE A 342 7.28 12.78 18.02
N PHE A 343 6.59 13.36 18.99
CA PHE A 343 7.11 13.74 20.29
C PHE A 343 6.45 12.83 21.33
N ASN A 344 7.25 12.11 22.12
CA ASN A 344 6.71 11.26 23.17
C ASN A 344 6.09 12.11 24.29
N MET A 345 4.77 12.06 24.43
CA MET A 345 4.02 12.89 25.37
C MET A 345 4.25 12.50 26.85
N GLU A 346 4.92 11.37 27.11
CA GLU A 346 5.34 10.93 28.44
C GLU A 346 6.81 11.26 28.75
N ASP A 347 7.55 11.80 27.78
CA ASP A 347 8.94 12.19 27.98
C ASP A 347 9.03 13.45 28.86
N PRO A 348 9.97 13.52 29.84
CA PRO A 348 10.06 14.64 30.75
C PRO A 348 10.47 15.96 30.08
N ILE A 349 11.15 15.92 28.93
CA ILE A 349 11.60 17.12 28.21
C ILE A 349 10.53 17.59 27.22
N VAL A 350 10.18 16.77 26.23
CA VAL A 350 9.28 17.16 25.13
C VAL A 350 7.80 16.84 25.42
N GLY A 351 7.52 15.97 26.36
CA GLY A 351 6.17 15.51 26.70
C GLY A 351 5.39 16.49 27.58
N GLY A 352 4.16 16.10 27.90
CA GLY A 352 3.25 16.89 28.75
C GLY A 352 2.36 17.87 27.99
N TYR A 353 1.40 18.45 28.73
CA TYR A 353 0.31 19.26 28.17
C TYR A 353 0.33 20.70 28.66
N THR A 354 1.30 21.06 29.49
CA THR A 354 1.43 22.43 30.02
C THR A 354 1.83 23.41 28.91
N PRO A 355 1.50 24.69 29.02
CA PRO A 355 1.77 25.68 27.98
C PRO A 355 3.23 25.72 27.53
N GLU A 356 4.19 25.60 28.44
CA GLU A 356 5.63 25.57 28.13
C GLU A 356 6.02 24.32 27.33
N LYS A 357 5.46 23.15 27.63
CA LYS A 357 5.74 21.92 26.85
C LYS A 357 5.16 21.99 25.43
N VAL A 358 3.95 22.56 25.30
CA VAL A 358 3.36 22.85 23.98
C VAL A 358 4.20 23.85 23.21
N ALA A 359 4.65 24.94 23.88
CA ALA A 359 5.49 25.95 23.25
C ALA A 359 6.82 25.39 22.77
N LEU A 360 7.47 24.48 23.51
CA LEU A 360 8.69 23.79 23.08
C LEU A 360 8.45 23.00 21.77
N ARG A 361 7.42 22.15 21.71
CA ARG A 361 7.11 21.38 20.50
C ARG A 361 6.76 22.27 19.31
N ARG A 362 6.01 23.36 19.55
CA ARG A 362 5.72 24.36 18.51
C ARG A 362 6.98 25.08 18.02
N ALA A 363 7.88 25.45 18.92
CA ALA A 363 9.14 26.07 18.55
C ALA A 363 10.04 25.12 17.74
N ILE A 364 10.10 23.83 18.11
CA ILE A 364 10.79 22.79 17.33
C ILE A 364 10.16 22.69 15.93
N ASN A 365 8.82 22.67 15.83
CA ASN A 365 8.13 22.64 14.55
C ASN A 365 8.45 23.88 13.68
N LEU A 366 8.35 25.08 14.24
CA LEU A 366 8.60 26.35 13.53
C LEU A 366 10.08 26.53 13.14
N SER A 367 11.00 25.91 13.87
CA SER A 367 12.44 25.99 13.54
C SER A 367 12.83 25.15 12.34
N TYR A 368 12.03 24.14 11.96
CA TYR A 368 12.33 23.19 10.88
C TYR A 368 11.69 23.58 9.56
N ASP A 369 12.51 23.86 8.54
CA ASP A 369 12.06 24.20 7.19
C ASP A 369 11.76 22.94 6.37
N VAL A 370 10.47 22.60 6.27
CA VAL A 370 10.00 21.47 5.47
C VAL A 370 10.20 21.69 3.96
N TYR A 371 10.19 22.95 3.50
CA TYR A 371 10.43 23.25 2.08
C TYR A 371 11.90 23.02 1.70
N GLU A 372 12.81 23.25 2.63
CA GLU A 372 14.23 22.90 2.47
C GLU A 372 14.41 21.38 2.41
N GLU A 373 13.72 20.61 3.27
CA GLU A 373 13.66 19.14 3.19
C GLU A 373 13.19 18.68 1.81
N ILE A 374 12.05 19.24 1.33
CA ILE A 374 11.49 18.89 0.03
C ILE A 374 12.48 19.17 -1.10
N ARG A 375 13.15 20.32 -1.06
CA ARG A 375 14.09 20.74 -2.09
C ARG A 375 15.38 19.94 -2.09
N LEU A 376 16.02 19.78 -0.91
CA LEU A 376 17.38 19.24 -0.81
C LEU A 376 17.42 17.72 -0.68
N ILE A 377 16.46 17.12 0.05
CA ILE A 377 16.49 15.70 0.37
C ILE A 377 15.50 14.93 -0.51
N ARG A 378 14.29 15.48 -0.70
CA ARG A 378 13.24 14.76 -1.45
C ARG A 378 13.16 15.12 -2.94
N ASN A 379 14.03 15.99 -3.40
CA ASN A 379 14.10 16.39 -4.81
C ASN A 379 12.73 16.78 -5.41
N GLY A 380 11.90 17.51 -4.65
CA GLY A 380 10.55 17.91 -5.06
C GLY A 380 9.49 16.81 -5.03
N SER A 381 9.79 15.63 -4.44
CA SER A 381 8.89 14.48 -4.40
C SER A 381 8.10 14.38 -3.08
N MET A 382 7.62 15.53 -2.59
CA MET A 382 6.70 15.61 -1.44
C MET A 382 5.91 16.91 -1.53
N VAL A 383 4.65 16.89 -1.07
CA VAL A 383 3.86 18.10 -0.81
C VAL A 383 3.81 18.34 0.70
N PRO A 384 3.93 19.59 1.19
CA PRO A 384 3.90 19.87 2.61
C PRO A 384 2.52 19.56 3.20
N ALA A 385 2.48 19.02 4.40
CA ALA A 385 1.22 18.65 5.07
C ALA A 385 0.75 19.74 6.04
N GLN A 386 -0.55 20.03 6.02
CA GLN A 386 -1.21 20.89 7.01
C GLN A 386 -1.89 20.06 8.11
N SER A 387 -2.15 18.78 7.83
CA SER A 387 -2.76 17.79 8.72
C SER A 387 -2.24 16.38 8.36
N PRO A 388 -2.55 15.33 9.13
CA PRO A 388 -2.12 13.97 8.77
C PRO A 388 -2.88 13.38 7.57
N ILE A 389 -4.04 13.95 7.19
CA ILE A 389 -4.93 13.39 6.16
C ILE A 389 -4.46 13.82 4.76
N PRO A 390 -4.09 12.87 3.88
CA PRO A 390 -3.60 13.17 2.54
C PRO A 390 -4.73 13.56 1.57
N PRO A 391 -4.39 14.21 0.44
CA PRO A 391 -5.34 14.49 -0.63
C PRO A 391 -6.11 13.25 -1.11
N LEU A 392 -7.31 13.46 -1.67
CA LEU A 392 -8.24 12.45 -2.17
C LEU A 392 -8.80 11.49 -1.10
N MET A 393 -8.70 11.86 0.16
CA MET A 393 -9.25 11.09 1.28
C MET A 393 -10.34 11.91 1.99
N PRO A 394 -11.41 11.27 2.50
CA PRO A 394 -12.41 11.97 3.32
C PRO A 394 -11.75 12.75 4.45
N GLY A 395 -12.24 13.96 4.73
CA GLY A 395 -11.66 14.87 5.73
C GLY A 395 -10.41 15.64 5.27
N PHE A 396 -9.87 15.39 4.07
CA PHE A 396 -8.92 16.31 3.45
C PHE A 396 -9.62 17.62 3.06
N ASP A 397 -9.01 18.72 3.45
CA ASP A 397 -9.50 20.06 3.16
C ASP A 397 -8.34 20.90 2.63
N PRO A 398 -8.34 21.29 1.35
CA PRO A 398 -7.27 22.09 0.76
C PRO A 398 -7.16 23.50 1.35
N GLU A 399 -8.24 24.03 1.95
CA GLU A 399 -8.28 25.34 2.59
C GLU A 399 -7.84 25.29 4.07
N PHE A 400 -7.63 24.09 4.63
CA PHE A 400 -7.14 23.95 6.00
C PHE A 400 -5.68 24.35 6.10
N VAL A 401 -5.44 25.53 6.69
CA VAL A 401 -4.09 26.06 6.95
C VAL A 401 -3.74 25.90 8.43
N SER A 402 -2.53 25.43 8.69
CA SER A 402 -2.03 25.21 10.05
C SER A 402 -0.56 25.67 10.19
N THR A 403 -0.03 25.57 11.40
CA THR A 403 1.39 25.85 11.66
C THR A 403 2.32 24.69 11.30
N MET A 404 1.79 23.54 10.83
CA MET A 404 2.59 22.31 10.59
C MET A 404 3.71 22.50 9.57
N SER A 405 3.44 23.22 8.47
CA SER A 405 4.44 23.50 7.44
C SER A 405 5.03 24.90 7.51
N ARG A 406 4.69 25.65 8.55
CA ARG A 406 5.22 27.01 8.75
C ARG A 406 6.66 26.93 9.27
N PHE A 407 7.54 27.74 8.65
CA PHE A 407 8.91 27.94 9.08
C PHE A 407 9.09 29.39 9.54
N ASP A 408 9.43 29.59 10.81
CA ASP A 408 9.63 30.93 11.40
C ASP A 408 10.55 30.83 12.62
N ARG A 409 11.83 31.05 12.39
CA ARG A 409 12.84 31.01 13.46
C ARG A 409 12.67 32.14 14.46
N ALA A 410 12.16 33.29 14.05
CA ALA A 410 11.97 34.42 14.95
C ALA A 410 10.85 34.10 15.96
N GLU A 411 9.72 33.60 15.50
CA GLU A 411 8.64 33.16 16.36
C GLU A 411 9.05 31.96 17.23
N ALA A 412 9.82 30.99 16.68
CA ALA A 412 10.34 29.88 17.46
C ALA A 412 11.17 30.35 18.67
N ARG A 413 12.09 31.31 18.44
CA ARG A 413 12.87 31.91 19.53
C ARG A 413 11.99 32.67 20.52
N ALA A 414 11.06 33.49 20.04
CA ALA A 414 10.15 34.25 20.88
C ALA A 414 9.30 33.34 21.79
N LEU A 415 8.81 32.22 21.27
CA LEU A 415 8.11 31.19 22.05
C LEU A 415 9.02 30.59 23.12
N LEU A 416 10.24 30.21 22.78
CA LEU A 416 11.21 29.66 23.73
C LEU A 416 11.50 30.67 24.83
N ASP A 417 11.79 31.94 24.50
CA ASP A 417 12.07 32.99 25.46
C ASP A 417 10.88 33.25 26.40
N THR A 418 9.67 33.36 25.84
CA THR A 418 8.43 33.63 26.60
C THR A 418 8.14 32.55 27.63
N TYR A 419 8.44 31.29 27.31
CA TYR A 419 8.19 30.16 28.21
C TYR A 419 9.42 29.72 29.01
N GLY A 420 10.47 30.55 29.08
CA GLY A 420 11.60 30.37 29.98
C GLY A 420 12.68 29.39 29.51
N TYR A 421 12.63 28.96 28.24
CA TYR A 421 13.73 28.22 27.60
C TYR A 421 14.80 29.20 27.14
N ILE A 422 15.71 29.58 28.03
CA ILE A 422 16.75 30.60 27.79
C ILE A 422 18.13 30.02 28.09
N ASP A 423 19.16 30.55 27.45
CA ASP A 423 20.57 30.28 27.74
C ASP A 423 20.96 31.10 29.02
N ARG A 424 21.06 30.41 30.17
CA ARG A 424 21.36 31.06 31.47
C ARG A 424 22.84 31.08 31.77
N ASN A 425 23.60 30.13 31.23
CA ASN A 425 25.01 29.96 31.53
C ASN A 425 25.92 30.56 30.45
N GLY A 426 25.35 30.99 29.30
CA GLY A 426 26.08 31.64 28.21
C GLY A 426 26.87 30.70 27.33
N ASP A 427 26.54 29.39 27.33
CA ASP A 427 27.22 28.38 26.48
C ASP A 427 26.66 28.26 25.07
N GLY A 428 25.62 29.03 24.76
CA GLY A 428 24.93 29.03 23.45
C GLY A 428 23.76 28.08 23.35
N TRP A 429 23.48 27.28 24.38
CA TRP A 429 22.37 26.35 24.43
C TRP A 429 21.31 26.77 25.45
N ARG A 430 20.07 26.52 25.12
CA ARG A 430 18.94 26.84 26.01
C ARG A 430 18.74 25.72 27.03
N GLU A 431 18.44 26.11 28.28
CA GLU A 431 17.98 25.21 29.34
C GLU A 431 16.45 25.14 29.40
N GLN A 432 15.93 24.16 30.13
CA GLN A 432 14.54 24.09 30.54
C GLN A 432 14.17 25.22 31.48
N PRO A 433 12.87 25.55 31.69
CA PRO A 433 12.43 26.62 32.56
C PRO A 433 12.95 26.50 34.00
N ASP A 434 13.20 25.29 34.48
CA ASP A 434 13.77 25.00 35.81
C ASP A 434 15.31 25.10 35.87
N GLY A 435 15.96 25.40 34.76
CA GLY A 435 17.42 25.48 34.63
C GLY A 435 18.11 24.16 34.36
N SER A 436 17.38 23.07 34.24
CA SER A 436 17.97 21.78 33.85
C SER A 436 18.36 21.74 32.35
N PRO A 437 19.34 20.90 31.96
CA PRO A 437 19.78 20.80 30.57
C PRO A 437 18.64 20.44 29.60
N LEU A 438 18.61 21.10 28.45
CA LEU A 438 17.68 20.82 27.36
C LEU A 438 18.42 20.16 26.19
N VAL A 439 18.41 18.85 26.13
CA VAL A 439 19.03 18.07 25.05
C VAL A 439 17.99 17.19 24.40
N LEU A 440 17.69 17.47 23.13
CA LEU A 440 16.74 16.67 22.35
C LEU A 440 17.40 15.39 21.86
N GLN A 441 16.77 14.24 22.12
CA GLN A 441 17.23 12.93 21.67
C GLN A 441 16.37 12.51 20.47
N ILE A 442 16.96 12.45 19.28
CA ILE A 442 16.27 12.02 18.04
C ILE A 442 16.77 10.64 17.64
N ALA A 443 15.88 9.67 17.58
CA ALA A 443 16.19 8.36 17.02
C ALA A 443 16.31 8.47 15.49
N SER A 444 17.29 7.76 14.91
CA SER A 444 17.60 7.79 13.49
C SER A 444 18.17 6.44 13.04
N GLU A 445 18.44 6.31 11.75
CA GLU A 445 18.98 5.12 11.13
C GLU A 445 20.32 5.43 10.43
N SER A 446 21.01 4.38 9.97
CA SER A 446 22.38 4.54 9.44
C SER A 446 22.43 4.84 7.93
N SER A 447 21.28 4.98 7.25
CA SER A 447 21.24 5.20 5.79
C SER A 447 21.80 6.58 5.40
N GLN A 448 22.15 6.73 4.11
CA GLN A 448 22.61 8.02 3.58
C GLN A 448 21.54 9.11 3.70
N ILE A 449 20.28 8.77 3.45
CA ILE A 449 19.17 9.72 3.54
C ILE A 449 18.93 10.16 5.00
N ASP A 450 19.07 9.25 5.96
CA ASP A 450 18.90 9.60 7.38
C ASP A 450 20.00 10.55 7.86
N ARG A 451 21.23 10.38 7.37
CA ARG A 451 22.30 11.35 7.64
C ARG A 451 21.95 12.75 7.15
N GLN A 452 21.35 12.89 5.96
CA GLN A 452 20.91 14.19 5.44
C GLN A 452 19.78 14.78 6.30
N PHE A 453 18.84 13.97 6.79
CA PHE A 453 17.83 14.43 7.73
C PHE A 453 18.45 14.88 9.06
N ASN A 454 19.40 14.13 9.59
CA ASN A 454 20.10 14.49 10.83
C ASN A 454 20.83 15.82 10.70
N GLU A 455 21.55 16.04 9.59
CA GLU A 455 22.23 17.30 9.31
C GLU A 455 21.25 18.48 9.22
N LEU A 456 20.10 18.27 8.58
CA LEU A 456 19.05 19.28 8.45
C LEU A 456 18.45 19.62 9.82
N TRP A 457 18.10 18.61 10.63
CA TRP A 457 17.62 18.80 11.99
C TRP A 457 18.65 19.50 12.87
N GLN A 458 19.91 19.05 12.85
CA GLN A 458 21.01 19.67 13.60
C GLN A 458 21.11 21.16 13.30
N ARG A 459 21.19 21.53 12.02
CA ARG A 459 21.34 22.92 11.57
C ARG A 459 20.16 23.78 12.01
N HIS A 460 18.93 23.27 11.88
CA HIS A 460 17.73 24.02 12.19
C HIS A 460 17.54 24.22 13.71
N LEU A 461 17.77 23.20 14.51
CA LEU A 461 17.66 23.29 15.96
C LEU A 461 18.76 24.14 16.59
N THR A 462 20.01 23.96 16.13
CA THR A 462 21.14 24.79 16.56
C THR A 462 20.88 26.29 16.31
N ALA A 463 20.26 26.63 15.17
CA ALA A 463 19.94 28.02 14.81
C ALA A 463 18.99 28.72 15.80
N VAL A 464 18.26 27.97 16.63
CA VAL A 464 17.38 28.52 17.66
C VAL A 464 17.88 28.21 19.10
N GLY A 465 19.14 27.73 19.24
CA GLY A 465 19.76 27.42 20.52
C GLY A 465 19.33 26.09 21.14
N LEU A 466 18.75 25.16 20.37
CA LEU A 466 18.36 23.85 20.88
C LEU A 466 19.44 22.82 20.57
N GLN A 467 19.95 22.16 21.63
CA GLN A 467 20.92 21.08 21.49
C GLN A 467 20.22 19.77 21.08
N VAL A 468 20.82 19.04 20.13
CA VAL A 468 20.28 17.75 19.66
C VAL A 468 21.36 16.67 19.64
N ARG A 469 20.97 15.43 19.95
CA ARG A 469 21.79 14.23 19.80
C ARG A 469 21.00 13.17 19.01
N PHE A 470 21.69 12.45 18.13
CA PHE A 470 21.08 11.39 17.32
C PHE A 470 21.46 10.02 17.85
N ASN A 471 20.45 9.19 18.12
CA ASN A 471 20.59 7.80 18.53
C ASN A 471 20.38 6.91 17.30
N ILE A 472 21.48 6.37 16.77
CA ILE A 472 21.47 5.60 15.51
C ILE A 472 21.23 4.12 15.82
N ASN A 473 20.11 3.56 15.33
CA ASN A 473 19.75 2.15 15.46
C ASN A 473 19.22 1.63 14.13
N GLN A 474 18.90 0.33 14.08
CA GLN A 474 18.14 -0.25 12.97
C GLN A 474 16.64 0.01 13.14
N TRP A 475 15.92 0.14 12.02
CA TRP A 475 14.47 0.42 12.04
C TRP A 475 13.65 -0.53 12.95
N PRO A 476 13.86 -1.87 12.97
CA PRO A 476 13.11 -2.76 13.87
C PRO A 476 13.32 -2.46 15.35
N GLU A 477 14.53 -2.03 15.73
CA GLU A 477 14.85 -1.63 17.10
C GLU A 477 14.18 -0.30 17.44
N ASN A 478 14.25 0.70 16.57
CA ASN A 478 13.55 1.97 16.75
C ASN A 478 12.03 1.74 16.87
N ALA A 479 11.43 0.90 16.03
CA ALA A 479 10.01 0.56 16.09
C ALA A 479 9.63 -0.14 17.42
N LYS A 480 10.47 -1.07 17.91
CA LYS A 480 10.29 -1.72 19.22
C LYS A 480 10.37 -0.71 20.36
N ASN A 481 11.37 0.17 20.34
CA ASN A 481 11.59 1.18 21.35
C ASN A 481 10.47 2.25 21.34
N ALA A 482 9.97 2.64 20.16
CA ALA A 482 8.82 3.54 20.02
C ALA A 482 7.57 2.95 20.67
N ARG A 483 7.23 1.67 20.38
CA ARG A 483 6.11 0.97 21.02
C ARG A 483 6.23 0.94 22.54
N ALA A 484 7.44 0.73 23.05
CA ALA A 484 7.73 0.70 24.47
C ALA A 484 7.81 2.08 25.14
N GLY A 485 7.68 3.20 24.37
CA GLY A 485 7.79 4.56 24.91
C GLY A 485 9.20 5.00 25.30
N LYS A 486 10.23 4.36 24.76
CA LYS A 486 11.64 4.62 25.08
C LYS A 486 12.30 5.67 24.19
N LEU A 487 11.63 6.12 23.13
CA LEU A 487 12.15 7.17 22.25
C LEU A 487 11.51 8.51 22.62
N MET A 488 12.32 9.57 22.65
CA MET A 488 11.86 10.94 22.83
C MET A 488 11.24 11.48 21.54
N ILE A 489 11.97 11.39 20.42
CA ILE A 489 11.60 11.90 19.10
C ILE A 489 12.04 10.88 18.04
N TRP A 490 11.18 10.62 17.03
CA TRP A 490 11.56 9.81 15.87
C TRP A 490 10.76 10.20 14.63
N LEU A 491 11.45 10.25 13.47
CA LEU A 491 10.85 10.50 12.15
C LEU A 491 10.50 9.18 11.47
N LEU A 492 9.26 9.05 10.99
CA LEU A 492 8.78 7.85 10.28
C LEU A 492 7.71 8.20 9.26
N GLY A 493 7.48 7.26 8.31
CA GLY A 493 6.34 7.31 7.38
C GLY A 493 5.19 6.43 7.85
N TRP A 494 3.95 6.86 7.56
CA TRP A 494 2.73 6.09 7.83
C TRP A 494 1.84 6.11 6.59
N SER A 495 1.38 4.94 6.12
CA SER A 495 0.64 4.80 4.85
C SER A 495 -0.72 4.15 5.06
N ALA A 496 -1.73 4.63 4.34
CA ALA A 496 -3.05 4.01 4.32
C ALA A 496 -3.10 2.80 3.37
N THR A 497 -3.91 1.83 3.73
CA THR A 497 -4.24 0.67 2.90
C THR A 497 -5.64 0.76 2.28
N ALA A 498 -6.42 1.75 2.71
CA ALA A 498 -7.77 2.04 2.24
C ALA A 498 -8.01 3.56 2.21
N PRO A 499 -9.00 4.06 1.45
CA PRO A 499 -9.34 5.48 1.40
C PRO A 499 -10.16 5.90 2.64
N ASP A 500 -9.63 5.63 3.82
CA ASP A 500 -10.26 5.97 5.09
C ASP A 500 -9.29 6.71 6.01
N PRO A 501 -9.67 7.91 6.54
CA PRO A 501 -8.83 8.73 7.41
C PRO A 501 -8.55 8.09 8.77
N ASP A 502 -9.28 7.04 9.18
CA ASP A 502 -9.06 6.32 10.43
C ASP A 502 -7.59 5.94 10.62
N THR A 503 -6.92 5.50 9.55
CA THR A 503 -5.48 5.17 9.53
C THR A 503 -4.60 6.28 10.10
N PHE A 504 -4.95 7.54 9.87
CA PHE A 504 -4.14 8.70 10.29
C PHE A 504 -4.59 9.30 11.61
N VAL A 505 -5.89 9.36 11.86
CA VAL A 505 -6.39 9.92 13.12
C VAL A 505 -6.25 8.94 14.29
N ALA A 506 -6.13 7.64 14.02
CA ALA A 506 -5.80 6.62 15.01
C ALA A 506 -4.44 6.85 15.70
N LEU A 507 -3.54 7.63 15.07
CA LEU A 507 -2.25 8.03 15.63
C LEU A 507 -2.40 8.88 16.92
N GLY A 508 -3.54 9.55 17.11
CA GLY A 508 -3.82 10.36 18.29
C GLY A 508 -4.75 9.71 19.31
N PHE A 509 -5.36 8.57 18.99
CA PHE A 509 -6.32 7.90 19.86
C PHE A 509 -5.63 7.31 21.10
N GLY A 510 -6.03 7.74 22.28
CA GLY A 510 -5.40 7.37 23.56
C GLY A 510 -5.30 5.86 23.79
N PRO A 511 -6.38 5.06 23.59
CA PRO A 511 -6.35 3.60 23.70
C PRO A 511 -5.36 2.89 22.77
N ASN A 512 -4.91 3.53 21.69
CA ASN A 512 -3.89 3.01 20.77
C ASN A 512 -2.44 3.29 21.24
N LYS A 513 -2.24 3.73 22.47
CA LYS A 513 -0.94 4.03 23.07
C LYS A 513 0.07 2.89 22.85
N GLY A 514 1.20 3.22 22.23
CA GLY A 514 2.26 2.28 21.87
C GLY A 514 2.25 1.88 20.41
N ALA A 515 1.08 1.64 19.79
CA ALA A 515 0.93 1.43 18.35
C ALA A 515 -0.57 1.46 17.95
N PRO A 516 -0.98 2.29 16.97
CA PRO A 516 -0.16 3.21 16.19
C PRO A 516 0.17 4.55 16.87
N ASN A 517 -0.40 4.85 18.04
CA ASN A 517 -0.14 6.09 18.78
C ASN A 517 1.26 6.05 19.45
N TYR A 518 2.31 6.19 18.65
CA TYR A 518 3.71 6.22 19.14
C TYR A 518 4.02 7.47 19.96
N ALA A 519 3.33 8.58 19.71
CA ALA A 519 3.44 9.79 20.51
C ALA A 519 2.91 9.61 21.93
N ARG A 520 2.13 8.54 22.19
CA ARG A 520 1.48 8.29 23.50
C ARG A 520 0.58 9.45 23.92
N PHE A 521 0.00 10.13 22.93
CA PHE A 521 -0.93 11.24 23.14
C PHE A 521 -2.21 10.73 23.80
N GLN A 522 -2.71 11.44 24.79
CA GLN A 522 -3.94 11.14 25.51
C GLN A 522 -4.74 12.43 25.69
N ASN A 523 -5.95 12.46 25.15
CA ASN A 523 -6.84 13.60 25.26
C ASN A 523 -8.29 13.12 25.12
N GLU A 524 -9.09 13.25 26.17
CA GLU A 524 -10.48 12.76 26.19
C GLU A 524 -11.36 13.39 25.09
N THR A 525 -11.15 14.66 24.76
CA THR A 525 -11.87 15.33 23.68
C THR A 525 -11.48 14.74 22.34
N PHE A 526 -10.20 14.45 22.11
CA PHE A 526 -9.73 13.76 20.91
C PHE A 526 -10.35 12.38 20.80
N ASP A 527 -10.31 11.61 21.88
CA ASP A 527 -10.85 10.25 21.91
C ASP A 527 -12.35 10.21 21.60
N LYS A 528 -13.11 11.19 22.09
CA LYS A 528 -14.53 11.35 21.78
C LYS A 528 -14.76 11.59 20.27
N TYR A 529 -14.04 12.55 19.66
CA TYR A 529 -14.18 12.82 18.22
C TYR A 529 -13.67 11.66 17.37
N TYR A 530 -12.64 10.95 17.84
CA TYR A 530 -12.15 9.75 17.16
C TYR A 530 -13.24 8.66 17.09
N VAL A 531 -13.91 8.37 18.20
CA VAL A 531 -15.02 7.41 18.22
C VAL A 531 -16.16 7.88 17.31
N THR A 532 -16.52 9.15 17.37
CA THR A 532 -17.56 9.73 16.49
C THR A 532 -17.21 9.50 15.01
N GLN A 533 -16.01 9.92 14.56
CA GLN A 533 -15.63 9.76 13.14
C GLN A 533 -15.60 8.28 12.71
N ARG A 534 -15.21 7.38 13.59
CA ARG A 534 -15.10 5.95 13.28
C ARG A 534 -16.45 5.27 13.12
N THR A 535 -17.43 5.65 13.94
CA THR A 535 -18.76 5.05 13.98
C THR A 535 -19.80 5.75 13.08
N THR A 536 -19.42 6.87 12.45
CA THR A 536 -20.27 7.67 11.59
C THR A 536 -19.88 7.48 10.11
N PRO A 537 -20.86 7.27 9.20
CA PRO A 537 -20.60 7.20 7.76
C PRO A 537 -20.08 8.53 7.21
N ASN A 538 -19.47 8.50 6.01
CA ASN A 538 -19.03 9.71 5.33
C ASN A 538 -20.18 10.72 5.19
N GLY A 539 -19.92 11.96 5.58
CA GLY A 539 -20.88 13.06 5.57
C GLY A 539 -20.51 14.16 6.54
N PRO A 540 -21.35 15.19 6.68
CA PRO A 540 -21.03 16.42 7.44
C PRO A 540 -20.64 16.17 8.91
N GLU A 541 -21.29 15.21 9.57
CA GLU A 541 -20.99 14.87 10.97
C GLU A 541 -19.57 14.27 11.12
N ARG A 542 -19.21 13.31 10.23
CA ARG A 542 -17.88 12.73 10.22
C ARG A 542 -16.82 13.78 9.89
N GLU A 543 -17.09 14.64 8.92
CA GLU A 543 -16.18 15.74 8.52
C GLU A 543 -15.96 16.73 9.64
N ALA A 544 -17.00 17.11 10.40
CA ALA A 544 -16.87 17.96 11.57
C ALA A 544 -15.98 17.33 12.65
N ALA A 545 -16.17 16.03 12.93
CA ALA A 545 -15.32 15.32 13.88
C ALA A 545 -13.86 15.27 13.40
N LEU A 546 -13.61 15.00 12.12
CA LEU A 546 -12.27 14.99 11.52
C LEU A 546 -11.60 16.37 11.57
N LEU A 547 -12.37 17.45 11.42
CA LEU A 547 -11.85 18.81 11.55
C LEU A 547 -11.36 19.09 12.98
N GLU A 548 -12.14 18.69 13.99
CA GLU A 548 -11.72 18.86 15.39
C GLU A 548 -10.48 18.02 15.73
N LEU A 549 -10.38 16.79 15.21
CA LEU A 549 -9.17 15.97 15.37
C LEU A 549 -7.93 16.64 14.74
N LYS A 550 -8.05 17.23 13.54
CA LYS A 550 -6.97 18.01 12.92
C LYS A 550 -6.56 19.19 13.78
N ARG A 551 -7.52 19.96 14.34
CA ARG A 551 -7.26 21.09 15.23
C ARG A 551 -6.53 20.69 16.50
N LEU A 552 -6.92 19.58 17.12
CA LEU A 552 -6.29 19.08 18.33
C LEU A 552 -4.84 18.62 18.08
N PHE A 553 -4.57 17.96 16.95
CA PHE A 553 -3.19 17.65 16.55
C PHE A 553 -2.33 18.91 16.42
N VAL A 554 -2.85 19.97 15.81
CA VAL A 554 -2.13 21.25 15.68
C VAL A 554 -1.98 21.93 17.04
N ALA A 555 -3.01 21.91 17.90
CA ALA A 555 -3.02 22.60 19.18
C ALA A 555 -1.99 22.01 20.16
N TYR A 556 -1.94 20.70 20.31
CA TYR A 556 -1.05 20.01 21.25
C TYR A 556 0.29 19.59 20.64
N MET A 557 0.40 19.52 19.33
CA MET A 557 1.62 19.17 18.57
C MET A 557 2.28 17.87 19.05
N PRO A 558 1.53 16.74 19.21
CA PRO A 558 2.17 15.45 19.50
C PRO A 558 2.97 14.91 18.30
N TYR A 559 2.68 15.44 17.12
CA TYR A 559 3.37 15.14 15.85
C TYR A 559 3.68 16.43 15.11
N LYS A 560 4.86 16.49 14.47
CA LYS A 560 5.11 17.36 13.33
C LYS A 560 4.78 16.55 12.07
N PHE A 561 3.83 16.99 11.27
CA PHE A 561 3.53 16.44 9.96
C PHE A 561 4.37 17.16 8.90
N HIS A 562 5.25 16.43 8.21
CA HIS A 562 6.15 17.01 7.21
C HIS A 562 5.46 17.13 5.86
N GLY A 563 4.94 16.03 5.33
CA GLY A 563 4.32 16.03 4.01
C GLY A 563 3.87 14.67 3.52
N HIS A 564 3.17 14.70 2.40
CA HIS A 564 2.72 13.53 1.65
C HIS A 564 3.66 13.27 0.49
N ARG A 565 4.22 12.06 0.40
CA ARG A 565 5.21 11.72 -0.64
C ARG A 565 4.58 11.68 -2.02
N ILE A 566 5.32 12.12 -3.02
CA ILE A 566 4.95 11.97 -4.42
C ILE A 566 5.72 10.77 -4.98
N VAL A 567 4.99 9.84 -5.57
CA VAL A 567 5.55 8.72 -6.31
C VAL A 567 5.66 9.11 -7.78
N ASN A 568 6.82 8.85 -8.37
CA ASN A 568 7.11 9.16 -9.77
C ASN A 568 7.41 7.84 -10.50
N ASP A 569 6.42 7.27 -11.18
CA ASP A 569 6.61 6.09 -12.01
C ASP A 569 6.86 6.51 -13.45
N VAL A 570 7.97 6.05 -14.00
CA VAL A 570 8.25 6.20 -15.42
C VAL A 570 8.03 4.87 -16.13
N MET A 571 7.54 4.94 -17.36
CA MET A 571 7.22 3.76 -18.17
C MET A 571 7.59 3.94 -19.62
N HIS A 572 8.02 2.85 -20.24
CA HIS A 572 8.30 2.83 -21.67
C HIS A 572 7.04 2.99 -22.51
N PRO A 573 7.14 3.49 -23.77
CA PRO A 573 5.99 3.77 -24.62
C PRO A 573 5.20 2.52 -25.03
N TRP A 574 5.78 1.32 -24.96
CA TRP A 574 5.10 0.08 -25.23
C TRP A 574 4.22 -0.42 -24.07
N LEU A 575 4.39 0.10 -22.82
CA LEU A 575 3.51 -0.24 -21.71
C LEU A 575 2.25 0.62 -21.77
N ILE A 576 1.11 -0.03 -21.98
CA ILE A 576 -0.19 0.62 -22.15
C ILE A 576 -1.03 0.40 -20.90
N GLY A 577 -1.77 1.42 -20.49
CA GLY A 577 -2.78 1.32 -19.44
C GLY A 577 -2.23 1.42 -18.02
N TYR A 578 -0.93 1.46 -17.82
CA TYR A 578 -0.38 1.60 -16.49
C TYR A 578 -0.74 2.95 -15.85
N ARG A 579 -1.32 2.87 -14.67
CA ARG A 579 -1.52 3.95 -13.71
C ARG A 579 -1.27 3.39 -12.32
N ARG A 580 -0.51 4.11 -11.50
CA ARG A 580 -0.39 3.72 -10.10
C ARG A 580 -1.75 3.91 -9.40
N HIS A 581 -2.26 2.85 -8.80
CA HIS A 581 -3.41 2.97 -7.92
C HIS A 581 -2.94 3.19 -6.47
N PRO A 582 -3.52 4.12 -5.71
CA PRO A 582 -3.09 4.41 -4.33
C PRO A 582 -3.21 3.18 -3.40
N TYR A 583 -4.22 2.35 -3.60
CA TYR A 583 -4.57 1.23 -2.71
C TYR A 583 -4.55 -0.14 -3.39
N ALA A 584 -5.02 -0.25 -4.65
CA ALA A 584 -5.13 -1.52 -5.36
C ALA A 584 -3.77 -2.12 -5.70
N ARG A 585 -3.64 -3.43 -5.53
CA ARG A 585 -2.44 -4.22 -5.84
C ARG A 585 -2.66 -5.20 -7.00
N ASP A 586 -3.88 -5.35 -7.48
CA ASP A 586 -4.31 -6.30 -8.51
C ASP A 586 -4.24 -5.72 -9.94
N PHE A 587 -3.30 -4.81 -10.20
CA PHE A 587 -3.26 -4.03 -11.42
C PHE A 587 -2.71 -4.76 -12.65
N PHE A 588 -2.08 -5.93 -12.52
CA PHE A 588 -1.43 -6.61 -13.64
C PHE A 588 -2.40 -6.96 -14.78
N LYS A 589 -3.66 -7.21 -14.46
CA LYS A 589 -4.68 -7.51 -15.47
C LYS A 589 -5.05 -6.31 -16.37
N TYR A 590 -4.81 -5.07 -15.88
CA TYR A 590 -5.20 -3.83 -16.54
C TYR A 590 -4.11 -3.22 -17.43
N VAL A 591 -2.92 -3.81 -17.47
CA VAL A 591 -1.83 -3.37 -18.35
C VAL A 591 -1.75 -4.22 -19.61
N ASP A 592 -1.35 -3.60 -20.72
CA ASP A 592 -1.05 -4.25 -21.98
C ASP A 592 0.35 -3.88 -22.48
N VAL A 593 0.93 -4.71 -23.35
CA VAL A 593 2.23 -4.47 -23.96
C VAL A 593 2.07 -4.41 -25.46
N ASP A 594 2.45 -3.29 -26.07
CA ASP A 594 2.50 -3.11 -27.51
C ASP A 594 3.79 -3.72 -28.05
N MET A 595 3.67 -4.90 -28.63
CA MET A 595 4.84 -5.65 -29.13
C MET A 595 5.47 -5.02 -30.38
N ALA A 596 4.75 -4.13 -31.08
CA ALA A 596 5.31 -3.42 -32.23
C ALA A 596 6.25 -2.27 -31.82
N LEU A 597 6.01 -1.70 -30.63
CA LEU A 597 6.85 -0.64 -30.06
C LEU A 597 8.00 -1.18 -29.19
N ARG A 598 7.90 -2.44 -28.77
CA ARG A 598 8.92 -3.06 -27.91
C ARG A 598 10.14 -3.44 -28.74
N PRO A 599 11.37 -2.99 -28.39
CA PRO A 599 12.58 -3.46 -29.05
C PRO A 599 12.68 -5.00 -29.00
N ALA A 600 13.17 -5.60 -30.07
CA ALA A 600 13.55 -7.02 -30.03
C ALA A 600 14.63 -7.21 -28.96
N ALA A 601 14.49 -8.27 -28.17
CA ALA A 601 15.40 -8.59 -27.06
C ALA A 601 16.77 -9.02 -27.56
#